data_7a517d1e31c39fc053d77f876aac2b5c
#
_entry.id   7a517d1e31c39fc053d77f876aac2b5c
#
_cell.length_a   1.000
_cell.length_b   1.000
_cell.length_c   1.000
_cell.angle_alpha   90.00
_cell.angle_beta   90.00
_cell.angle_gamma   90.00
#
_symmetry.space_group_name_H-M   'P 1'
#
loop_
_entity.id
_entity.type
_entity.pdbx_description
1 polymer ?
#
loop_
_entity_poly.entity_id
_entity_poly.type
_entity_poly.pdbx_seq_one_letter_code
_entity_poly.pdbx_strand_id
1 'polypeptide(L)'
;LFQPQDAYGARYPKAVECVRKDQRALLAFFDWPAEHWIHLRTTNPIESVFATVRHRTVRTKGSLSPTTARLMVFKLVMAAAKSWRRLMGENQLPRVIAGVRFKDGSEVTPMPTNSVA
;
A
#
# COMPACT_ATOMS: atom_id res chain seq x y z
N LEU A 1 -8.79 10.48 18.36
CA LEU A 1 -7.77 9.55 17.87
C LEU A 1 -7.36 8.61 18.99
N PHE A 2 -7.38 7.29 18.75
CA PHE A 2 -6.96 6.30 19.74
C PHE A 2 -5.48 6.51 20.10
N GLN A 3 -5.20 6.69 21.41
CA GLN A 3 -3.84 6.86 21.92
C GLN A 3 -3.44 5.54 22.63
N PRO A 4 -2.66 4.67 21.98
CA PRO A 4 -2.27 3.37 22.56
C PRO A 4 -1.55 3.48 23.89
N GLN A 5 -0.87 4.60 24.11
CA GLN A 5 -0.12 4.87 25.35
C GLN A 5 -1.04 5.01 26.58
N ASP A 6 -2.26 5.56 26.40
CA ASP A 6 -3.18 5.77 27.51
C ASP A 6 -3.79 4.44 28.00
N ALA A 7 -4.00 3.50 27.06
CA ALA A 7 -4.62 2.22 27.38
C ALA A 7 -3.61 1.12 27.73
N TYR A 8 -2.44 1.11 27.12
CA TYR A 8 -1.51 -0.02 27.17
C TYR A 8 -0.08 0.37 27.61
N GLY A 9 0.23 1.66 27.76
CA GLY A 9 1.58 2.14 28.05
C GLY A 9 2.19 1.57 29.31
N ALA A 10 1.39 1.45 30.38
CA ALA A 10 1.85 0.90 31.65
C ALA A 10 2.17 -0.60 31.58
N ARG A 11 1.38 -1.36 30.80
CA ARG A 11 1.49 -2.82 30.72
C ARG A 11 2.46 -3.31 29.65
N TYR A 12 2.54 -2.58 28.52
CA TYR A 12 3.32 -2.99 27.36
C TYR A 12 4.14 -1.83 26.76
N PRO A 13 5.07 -1.22 27.50
CA PRO A 13 5.77 0.01 27.08
C PRO A 13 6.54 -0.18 25.78
N LYS A 14 7.25 -1.30 25.61
CA LYS A 14 8.02 -1.59 24.40
C LYS A 14 7.13 -1.75 23.15
N ALA A 15 5.96 -2.35 23.28
CA ALA A 15 5.02 -2.50 22.18
C ALA A 15 4.43 -1.14 21.77
N VAL A 16 4.08 -0.32 22.75
CA VAL A 16 3.58 1.05 22.52
C VAL A 16 4.64 1.91 21.84
N GLU A 17 5.90 1.81 22.25
CA GLU A 17 7.02 2.54 21.64
C GLU A 17 7.20 2.13 20.18
N CYS A 18 7.13 0.83 19.87
CA CYS A 18 7.22 0.32 18.50
C CYS A 18 6.12 0.91 17.60
N VAL A 19 4.87 0.87 18.05
CA VAL A 19 3.74 1.44 17.31
C VAL A 19 3.88 2.95 17.14
N ARG A 20 4.32 3.65 18.19
CA ARG A 20 4.51 5.11 18.16
C ARG A 20 5.59 5.54 17.18
N LYS A 21 6.70 4.80 17.12
CA LYS A 21 7.81 5.08 16.20
C LYS A 21 7.34 5.09 14.75
N ASP A 22 6.51 4.13 14.37
CA ASP A 22 6.07 3.93 13.00
C ASP A 22 4.63 4.44 12.74
N GLN A 23 4.01 5.11 13.71
CA GLN A 23 2.61 5.54 13.66
C GLN A 23 2.28 6.33 12.40
N ARG A 24 3.16 7.27 11.99
CA ARG A 24 2.94 8.07 10.79
C ARG A 24 2.92 7.20 9.52
N ALA A 25 3.83 6.24 9.42
CA ALA A 25 3.88 5.32 8.29
C ALA A 25 2.68 4.37 8.27
N LEU A 26 2.29 3.87 9.43
CA LEU A 26 1.12 2.98 9.58
C LEU A 26 -0.20 3.66 9.20
N LEU A 27 -0.30 4.97 9.42
CA LEU A 27 -1.51 5.75 9.14
C LEU A 27 -1.46 6.50 7.79
N ALA A 28 -0.38 6.35 7.02
CA ALA A 28 -0.21 7.06 5.74
C ALA A 28 -1.32 6.73 4.71
N PHE A 29 -1.99 5.59 4.82
CA PHE A 29 -3.07 5.24 3.90
C PHE A 29 -4.31 6.14 4.03
N PHE A 30 -4.48 6.87 5.15
CA PHE A 30 -5.55 7.85 5.33
C PHE A 30 -5.40 9.08 4.42
N ASP A 31 -4.20 9.32 3.89
CA ASP A 31 -3.92 10.41 2.94
C ASP A 31 -4.29 10.04 1.49
N TRP A 32 -5.01 8.93 1.31
CA TRP A 32 -5.46 8.44 0.02
C TRP A 32 -6.99 8.27 -0.02
N PRO A 33 -7.63 8.17 -1.20
CA PRO A 33 -9.06 7.94 -1.30
C PRO A 33 -9.51 6.74 -0.45
N ALA A 34 -10.63 6.87 0.26
CA ALA A 34 -11.13 5.83 1.14
C ALA A 34 -11.34 4.48 0.44
N GLU A 35 -11.72 4.50 -0.83
CA GLU A 35 -11.92 3.32 -1.67
C GLU A 35 -10.62 2.51 -1.88
N HIS A 36 -9.46 3.19 -1.80
CA HIS A 36 -8.14 2.55 -1.95
C HIS A 36 -7.62 1.92 -0.65
N TRP A 37 -8.18 2.24 0.51
CA TRP A 37 -7.64 1.80 1.79
C TRP A 37 -7.53 0.28 1.94
N ILE A 38 -8.49 -0.46 1.39
CA ILE A 38 -8.48 -1.93 1.41
C ILE A 38 -7.21 -2.50 0.75
N HIS A 39 -6.64 -1.78 -0.22
CA HIS A 39 -5.44 -2.20 -0.92
C HIS A 39 -4.16 -1.69 -0.28
N LEU A 40 -4.21 -0.51 0.37
CA LEU A 40 -3.04 0.19 0.91
C LEU A 40 -2.68 -0.22 2.35
N ARG A 41 -3.66 -0.64 3.14
CA ARG A 41 -3.46 -1.03 4.54
C ARG A 41 -2.86 -2.43 4.74
N THR A 42 -2.59 -3.14 3.67
CA THR A 42 -2.08 -4.52 3.71
C THR A 42 -1.07 -4.77 2.59
N THR A 43 -0.11 -5.64 2.83
CA THR A 43 0.85 -6.12 1.84
C THR A 43 0.37 -7.36 1.07
N ASN A 44 -0.80 -7.89 1.40
CA ASN A 44 -1.36 -9.12 0.81
C ASN A 44 -1.33 -9.16 -0.73
N PRO A 45 -1.64 -8.07 -1.48
CA PRO A 45 -1.56 -8.08 -2.94
C PRO A 45 -0.14 -8.37 -3.43
N ILE A 46 0.87 -7.77 -2.81
CA ILE A 46 2.28 -7.95 -3.15
C ILE A 46 2.74 -9.36 -2.75
N GLU A 47 2.38 -9.82 -1.57
CA GLU A 47 2.71 -11.16 -1.07
C GLU A 47 2.14 -12.26 -1.97
N SER A 48 0.93 -12.09 -2.46
CA SER A 48 0.30 -13.02 -3.42
C SER A 48 1.10 -13.14 -4.72
N VAL A 49 1.61 -12.03 -5.25
CA VAL A 49 2.46 -12.02 -6.45
C VAL A 49 3.78 -12.74 -6.16
N PHE A 50 4.43 -12.42 -5.05
CA PHE A 50 5.69 -13.08 -4.67
C PHE A 50 5.50 -14.56 -4.38
N ALA A 51 4.39 -14.98 -3.79
CA ALA A 51 4.08 -16.40 -3.58
C ALA A 51 4.00 -17.15 -4.91
N THR A 52 3.39 -16.56 -5.93
CA THR A 52 3.31 -17.15 -7.28
C THR A 52 4.71 -17.32 -7.89
N VAL A 53 5.56 -16.30 -7.79
CA VAL A 53 6.94 -16.36 -8.28
C VAL A 53 7.73 -17.43 -7.50
N ARG A 54 7.65 -17.41 -6.17
CA ARG A 54 8.35 -18.36 -5.29
C ARG A 54 7.96 -19.81 -5.58
N HIS A 55 6.68 -20.08 -5.76
CA HIS A 55 6.20 -21.43 -6.05
C HIS A 55 6.84 -22.00 -7.33
N ARG A 56 7.01 -21.19 -8.35
CA ARG A 56 7.69 -21.61 -9.60
C ARG A 56 9.19 -21.76 -9.42
N THR A 57 9.85 -20.78 -8.80
CA THR A 57 11.31 -20.80 -8.61
C THR A 57 11.78 -21.95 -7.74
N VAL A 58 11.00 -22.34 -6.73
CA VAL A 58 11.28 -23.54 -5.91
C VAL A 58 11.17 -24.81 -6.75
N ARG A 59 10.14 -24.93 -7.59
CA ARG A 59 9.95 -26.11 -8.45
C ARG A 59 11.04 -26.27 -9.52
N THR A 60 11.52 -25.17 -10.09
CA THR A 60 12.60 -25.18 -11.09
C THR A 60 14.00 -25.18 -10.47
N LYS A 61 14.11 -25.23 -9.13
CA LYS A 61 15.37 -25.16 -8.39
C LYS A 61 16.21 -23.92 -8.75
N GLY A 62 15.53 -22.79 -9.01
CA GLY A 62 16.15 -21.52 -9.37
C GLY A 62 16.19 -21.27 -10.88
N SER A 63 17.19 -20.50 -11.31
CA SER A 63 17.42 -20.15 -12.70
C SER A 63 18.88 -20.20 -13.05
N LEU A 64 19.18 -20.50 -14.30
CA LEU A 64 20.55 -20.71 -14.80
C LEU A 64 21.41 -19.43 -14.81
N SER A 65 20.78 -18.25 -14.88
CA SER A 65 21.46 -16.95 -14.94
C SER A 65 20.59 -15.82 -14.39
N PRO A 66 21.19 -14.68 -13.98
CA PRO A 66 20.43 -13.49 -13.56
C PRO A 66 19.46 -12.98 -14.64
N THR A 67 19.85 -13.03 -15.91
CA THR A 67 19.01 -12.62 -17.03
C THR A 67 17.80 -13.54 -17.17
N THR A 68 18.02 -14.85 -17.11
CA THR A 68 16.94 -15.85 -17.15
C THR A 68 15.99 -15.67 -15.97
N ALA A 69 16.52 -15.38 -14.77
CA ALA A 69 15.72 -15.09 -13.58
C ALA A 69 14.79 -13.90 -13.79
N ARG A 70 15.30 -12.79 -14.30
CA ARG A 70 14.51 -11.59 -14.59
C ARG A 70 13.40 -11.86 -15.60
N LEU A 71 13.71 -12.54 -16.69
CA LEU A 71 12.73 -12.90 -17.72
C LEU A 71 11.65 -13.83 -17.17
N MET A 72 12.04 -14.79 -16.35
CA MET A 72 11.09 -15.72 -15.71
C MET A 72 10.16 -14.99 -14.76
N VAL A 73 10.68 -14.13 -13.88
CA VAL A 73 9.87 -13.32 -12.96
C VAL A 73 8.92 -12.41 -13.76
N PHE A 74 9.42 -11.73 -14.78
CA PHE A 74 8.60 -10.88 -15.65
C PHE A 74 7.44 -11.67 -16.27
N LYS A 75 7.69 -12.82 -16.86
CA LYS A 75 6.66 -13.66 -17.47
C LYS A 75 5.64 -14.18 -16.46
N LEU A 76 6.08 -14.55 -15.25
CA LEU A 76 5.19 -15.00 -14.18
C LEU A 76 4.29 -13.87 -13.66
N VAL A 77 4.83 -12.67 -13.48
CA VAL A 77 4.06 -11.49 -13.07
C VAL A 77 3.05 -11.12 -14.16
N MET A 78 3.45 -11.10 -15.43
CA MET A 78 2.54 -10.80 -16.55
C MET A 78 1.44 -11.86 -16.68
N ALA A 79 1.71 -13.12 -16.40
CA ALA A 79 0.71 -14.17 -16.37
C ALA A 79 -0.26 -13.98 -15.19
N ALA A 80 0.24 -13.67 -14.00
CA ALA A 80 -0.58 -13.41 -12.82
C ALA A 80 -1.45 -12.16 -13.00
N ALA A 81 -0.95 -11.12 -13.69
CA ALA A 81 -1.68 -9.88 -13.94
C ALA A 81 -3.01 -10.08 -14.68
N LYS A 82 -3.13 -11.14 -15.48
CA LYS A 82 -4.37 -11.48 -16.18
C LYS A 82 -5.52 -11.86 -15.25
N SER A 83 -5.21 -12.31 -14.03
CA SER A 83 -6.19 -12.73 -13.01
C SER A 83 -6.37 -11.68 -11.91
N TRP A 84 -5.66 -10.55 -11.95
CA TRP A 84 -5.82 -9.50 -10.95
C TRP A 84 -7.19 -8.86 -11.03
N ARG A 85 -7.78 -8.65 -9.87
CA ARG A 85 -9.02 -7.89 -9.75
C ARG A 85 -8.76 -6.42 -10.03
N ARG A 86 -9.75 -5.73 -10.56
CA ARG A 86 -9.71 -4.27 -10.69
C ARG A 86 -9.53 -3.61 -9.34
N LEU A 87 -8.83 -2.47 -9.34
CA LEU A 87 -8.69 -1.62 -8.17
C LEU A 87 -10.06 -1.08 -7.79
N MET A 88 -10.44 -1.21 -6.52
CA MET A 88 -11.60 -0.48 -6.00
C MET A 88 -11.30 1.02 -6.05
N GLY A 89 -12.27 1.81 -6.54
CA GLY A 89 -12.05 3.24 -6.72
C GLY A 89 -11.13 3.59 -7.89
N GLU A 90 -11.12 2.78 -8.96
CA GLU A 90 -10.31 3.09 -10.16
C GLU A 90 -10.62 4.46 -10.77
N ASN A 91 -11.84 4.97 -10.57
CA ASN A 91 -12.28 6.32 -10.94
C ASN A 91 -11.53 7.43 -10.20
N GLN A 92 -10.92 7.15 -9.05
CA GLN A 92 -10.12 8.10 -8.29
C GLN A 92 -8.65 8.16 -8.76
N LEU A 93 -8.19 7.17 -9.52
CA LEU A 93 -6.81 7.12 -10.01
C LEU A 93 -6.37 8.38 -10.78
N PRO A 94 -7.17 8.95 -11.69
CA PRO A 94 -6.79 10.17 -12.39
C PRO A 94 -6.53 11.34 -11.44
N ARG A 95 -7.30 11.46 -10.35
CA ARG A 95 -7.12 12.49 -9.33
C ARG A 95 -5.85 12.27 -8.52
N VAL A 96 -5.58 11.02 -8.13
CA VAL A 96 -4.35 10.64 -7.45
C VAL A 96 -3.12 10.94 -8.30
N ILE A 97 -3.15 10.59 -9.59
CA ILE A 97 -2.07 10.85 -10.54
C ILE A 97 -1.89 12.37 -10.77
N ALA A 98 -2.97 13.13 -10.78
CA ALA A 98 -2.93 14.59 -10.87
C ALA A 98 -2.39 15.26 -9.60
N GLY A 99 -2.10 14.50 -8.53
CA GLY A 99 -1.55 15.02 -7.27
C GLY A 99 -2.58 15.68 -6.36
N VAL A 100 -3.87 15.41 -6.55
CA VAL A 100 -4.92 15.87 -5.64
C VAL A 100 -4.67 15.30 -4.24
N ARG A 101 -4.72 16.16 -3.23
CA ARG A 101 -4.54 15.74 -1.84
C ARG A 101 -5.84 15.19 -1.26
N PHE A 102 -5.70 14.13 -0.51
CA PHE A 102 -6.78 13.54 0.28
C PHE A 102 -6.44 13.62 1.76
N LYS A 103 -7.46 13.70 2.59
CA LYS A 103 -7.35 13.62 4.04
C LYS A 103 -8.54 12.84 4.56
N ASP A 104 -8.27 11.83 5.38
CA ASP A 104 -9.29 10.93 5.92
C ASP A 104 -10.19 10.34 4.80
N GLY A 105 -9.57 10.04 3.64
CA GLY A 105 -10.24 9.43 2.50
C GLY A 105 -11.04 10.38 1.60
N SER A 106 -11.14 11.66 1.97
CA SER A 106 -11.88 12.69 1.22
C SER A 106 -10.92 13.67 0.55
N GLU A 107 -11.32 14.19 -0.61
CA GLU A 107 -10.54 15.21 -1.33
C GLU A 107 -10.49 16.51 -0.52
N VAL A 108 -9.29 17.05 -0.35
CA VAL A 108 -9.07 18.36 0.25
C VAL A 108 -9.18 19.40 -0.85
N THR A 109 -10.35 20.06 -0.95
CA THR A 109 -10.50 21.22 -1.84
C THR A 109 -9.67 22.37 -1.28
N PRO A 110 -8.72 22.94 -2.05
CA PRO A 110 -8.03 24.15 -1.62
C PRO A 110 -9.08 25.24 -1.44
N MET A 111 -9.15 25.83 -0.23
CA MET A 111 -9.98 27.01 -0.03
C MET A 111 -9.58 28.07 -1.04
N PRO A 112 -10.54 28.72 -1.73
CA PRO A 112 -10.22 29.87 -2.57
C PRO A 112 -9.57 30.92 -1.66
N THR A 113 -8.30 31.24 -1.93
CA THR A 113 -7.68 32.42 -1.36
C THR A 113 -8.47 33.62 -1.86
N ASN A 114 -9.35 34.17 -1.02
CA ASN A 114 -9.90 35.48 -1.27
C ASN A 114 -8.73 36.47 -1.33
N SER A 115 -8.28 36.75 -2.52
CA SER A 115 -7.47 37.94 -2.79
C SER A 115 -8.38 39.11 -2.57
N VAL A 116 -8.34 39.67 -1.37
CA VAL A 116 -8.86 40.98 -1.10
C VAL A 116 -7.96 41.93 -1.91
N ALA A 117 -8.54 42.46 -2.95
CA ALA A 117 -7.98 43.61 -3.68
C ALA A 117 -8.05 44.87 -2.81
#